data_8783d430ec03aa4e15c36a2ab39b4125
#
_entry.id   8783d430ec03aa4e15c36a2ab39b4125
#
_cell.length_a   1.000
_cell.length_b   1.000
_cell.length_c   1.000
_cell.angle_alpha   90.00
_cell.angle_beta   90.00
_cell.angle_gamma   90.00
#
_symmetry.space_group_name_H-M   'P 1'
#
loop_
_entity.id
_entity.type
_entity.pdbx_description
1 polymer ?
#
loop_
_entity_poly.entity_id
_entity_poly.type
_entity_poly.pdbx_seq_one_letter_code
_entity_poly.pdbx_strand_id
1 'polypeptide(L)'
;HPAETAERTRELLGIERGKPLPGSDKVAELAAAMEEDGILVARNSIVGNTTSRGLSVGEFRGFTIEDGGYVLVFVNTADAKTAQLFSLAHELGHVVLGRTGISDHSEHADVERWCNRFAAAVIAPAEAVERLYADADLLDAVNRLSQRFGLSREAMLWRLVELDFTSREEAANVVGILKGSS
;
A
#
# COMPACT_ATOMS: atom_id res chain seq x y z
N HIS A 1 8.80 0.80 -14.76
CA HIS A 1 7.34 0.63 -14.57
C HIS A 1 7.05 0.29 -13.11
N PRO A 2 5.95 0.81 -12.47
CA PRO A 2 5.70 0.59 -11.02
C PRO A 2 5.73 -0.88 -10.61
N ALA A 3 5.12 -1.77 -11.37
CA ALA A 3 5.06 -3.21 -11.07
C ALA A 3 6.44 -3.88 -11.10
N GLU A 4 7.26 -3.61 -12.11
CA GLU A 4 8.64 -4.15 -12.20
C GLU A 4 9.51 -3.65 -11.04
N THR A 5 9.36 -2.36 -10.71
CA THR A 5 10.07 -1.77 -9.58
C THR A 5 9.61 -2.40 -8.26
N ALA A 6 8.31 -2.65 -8.10
CA ALA A 6 7.76 -3.32 -6.93
C ALA A 6 8.32 -4.74 -6.75
N GLU A 7 8.40 -5.53 -7.82
CA GLU A 7 9.00 -6.88 -7.80
C GLU A 7 10.46 -6.82 -7.34
N ARG A 8 11.25 -5.91 -7.96
CA ARG A 8 12.65 -5.72 -7.58
C ARG A 8 12.81 -5.25 -6.13
N THR A 9 11.94 -4.33 -5.67
CA THR A 9 11.96 -3.87 -4.28
C THR A 9 11.64 -5.01 -3.32
N ARG A 10 10.66 -5.85 -3.63
CA ARG A 10 10.36 -7.05 -2.84
C ARG A 10 11.56 -7.98 -2.72
N GLU A 11 12.27 -8.22 -3.82
CA GLU A 11 13.49 -9.05 -3.82
C GLU A 11 14.58 -8.44 -2.92
N LEU A 12 14.81 -7.12 -3.00
CA LEU A 12 15.78 -6.42 -2.14
C LEU A 12 15.40 -6.52 -0.66
N LEU A 13 14.11 -6.39 -0.33
CA LEU A 13 13.59 -6.52 1.04
C LEU A 13 13.47 -7.98 1.52
N GLY A 14 13.97 -8.97 0.77
CA GLY A 14 13.88 -10.39 1.14
C GLY A 14 12.45 -10.94 1.15
N ILE A 15 11.49 -10.24 0.54
CA ILE A 15 10.10 -10.68 0.46
C ILE A 15 9.95 -11.69 -0.67
N GLU A 16 9.41 -12.86 -0.36
CA GLU A 16 9.29 -13.96 -1.33
C GLU A 16 8.47 -13.57 -2.57
N ARG A 17 9.05 -13.82 -3.75
CA ARG A 17 8.44 -13.51 -5.03
C ARG A 17 7.10 -14.25 -5.21
N GLY A 18 6.14 -13.57 -5.82
CA GLY A 18 4.85 -14.15 -6.16
C GLY A 18 4.02 -14.65 -4.97
N LYS A 19 4.33 -14.23 -3.73
CA LYS A 19 3.54 -14.59 -2.55
C LYS A 19 2.99 -13.35 -1.83
N PRO A 20 1.83 -13.45 -1.18
CA PRO A 20 1.39 -12.42 -0.25
C PRO A 20 2.44 -12.19 0.84
N LEU A 21 2.46 -11.01 1.46
CA LEU A 21 3.24 -10.78 2.68
C LEU A 21 2.89 -11.85 3.72
N PRO A 22 3.89 -12.39 4.46
CA PRO A 22 3.66 -13.41 5.46
C PRO A 22 2.85 -12.87 6.65
N GLY A 23 2.58 -13.73 7.63
CA GLY A 23 1.99 -13.37 8.90
C GLY A 23 0.56 -12.81 8.83
N SER A 24 0.03 -12.49 10.00
CA SER A 24 -1.29 -11.87 10.17
C SER A 24 -1.21 -10.34 10.25
N ASP A 25 -0.14 -9.76 10.81
CA ASP A 25 0.12 -8.31 10.81
C ASP A 25 1.07 -7.92 9.67
N LYS A 26 0.50 -7.76 8.48
CA LYS A 26 1.25 -7.41 7.26
C LYS A 26 1.94 -6.05 7.33
N VAL A 27 1.44 -5.14 8.18
CA VAL A 27 2.08 -3.84 8.43
C VAL A 27 3.40 -4.06 9.17
N ALA A 28 3.40 -4.93 10.19
CA ALA A 28 4.60 -5.28 10.94
C ALA A 28 5.62 -6.01 10.06
N GLU A 29 5.16 -6.93 9.21
CA GLU A 29 6.03 -7.68 8.29
C GLU A 29 6.73 -6.76 7.28
N LEU A 30 5.97 -5.85 6.63
CA LEU A 30 6.57 -4.90 5.69
C LEU A 30 7.51 -3.93 6.39
N ALA A 31 7.13 -3.42 7.58
CA ALA A 31 7.97 -2.54 8.37
C ALA A 31 9.29 -3.22 8.74
N ALA A 32 9.26 -4.45 9.22
CA ALA A 32 10.46 -5.21 9.58
C ALA A 32 11.39 -5.41 8.37
N ALA A 33 10.83 -5.78 7.21
CA ALA A 33 11.61 -5.91 5.98
C ALA A 33 12.28 -4.58 5.56
N MET A 34 11.59 -3.45 5.71
CA MET A 34 12.16 -2.12 5.45
C MET A 34 13.26 -1.76 6.45
N GLU A 35 13.07 -2.08 7.74
CA GLU A 35 14.07 -1.81 8.79
C GLU A 35 15.33 -2.66 8.62
N GLU A 36 15.20 -3.92 8.17
CA GLU A 36 16.35 -4.77 7.82
C GLU A 36 17.18 -4.21 6.66
N ASP A 37 16.56 -3.48 5.74
CA ASP A 37 17.23 -2.77 4.63
C ASP A 37 17.72 -1.36 5.01
N GLY A 38 17.57 -0.96 6.28
CA GLY A 38 18.08 0.31 6.83
C GLY A 38 17.13 1.50 6.72
N ILE A 39 15.86 1.29 6.34
CA ILE A 39 14.83 2.32 6.36
C ILE A 39 14.19 2.36 7.74
N LEU A 40 14.29 3.47 8.45
CA LEU A 40 13.64 3.63 9.75
C LEU A 40 12.12 3.73 9.58
N VAL A 41 11.35 2.95 10.35
CA VAL A 41 9.88 2.98 10.31
C VAL A 41 9.31 3.38 11.66
N ALA A 42 8.67 4.56 11.72
CA ALA A 42 7.95 5.03 12.89
C ALA A 42 6.44 4.83 12.71
N ARG A 43 5.81 4.17 13.68
CA ARG A 43 4.36 3.92 13.69
C ARG A 43 3.77 4.46 14.99
N ASN A 44 2.94 5.51 14.89
CA ASN A 44 2.35 6.14 16.07
C ASN A 44 1.01 6.81 15.69
N SER A 45 0.18 7.05 16.71
CA SER A 45 -1.10 7.77 16.58
C SER A 45 -1.24 8.95 17.54
N ILE A 46 -0.17 9.29 18.27
CA ILE A 46 -0.16 10.38 19.25
C ILE A 46 1.03 11.31 19.04
N VAL A 47 0.89 12.58 19.41
CA VAL A 47 1.96 13.57 19.37
C VAL A 47 2.66 13.61 20.73
N GLY A 48 3.95 13.27 20.75
CA GLY A 48 4.76 13.25 21.99
C GLY A 48 4.22 12.23 23.00
N ASN A 49 4.25 12.58 24.28
CA ASN A 49 3.76 11.72 25.37
C ASN A 49 2.32 12.06 25.80
N THR A 50 1.58 12.85 25.03
CA THR A 50 0.25 13.34 25.41
C THR A 50 -0.81 12.51 24.71
N THR A 51 -1.36 11.52 25.41
CA THR A 51 -2.41 10.60 24.90
C THR A 51 -3.72 11.30 24.52
N SER A 52 -3.94 12.54 24.96
CA SER A 52 -5.10 13.36 24.62
C SER A 52 -4.97 14.08 23.27
N ARG A 53 -3.82 14.05 22.61
CA ARG A 53 -3.56 14.69 21.31
C ARG A 53 -3.29 13.66 20.25
N GLY A 54 -4.37 12.99 19.79
CA GLY A 54 -4.29 12.04 18.68
C GLY A 54 -3.95 12.73 17.36
N LEU A 55 -3.21 12.04 16.52
CA LEU A 55 -2.98 12.47 15.14
C LEU A 55 -4.24 12.23 14.31
N SER A 56 -4.69 13.27 13.61
CA SER A 56 -5.84 13.14 12.72
C SER A 56 -5.45 12.44 11.42
N VAL A 57 -6.15 11.36 11.07
CA VAL A 57 -5.99 10.68 9.78
C VAL A 57 -6.33 11.61 8.60
N GLY A 58 -7.18 12.62 8.83
CA GLY A 58 -7.53 13.62 7.85
C GLY A 58 -6.41 14.63 7.57
N GLU A 59 -5.44 14.80 8.49
CA GLU A 59 -4.29 15.68 8.31
C GLU A 59 -3.18 14.96 7.52
N PHE A 60 -2.82 13.73 7.93
CA PHE A 60 -1.88 12.90 7.19
C PHE A 60 -1.99 11.43 7.60
N ARG A 61 -1.69 10.54 6.67
CA ARG A 61 -1.67 9.07 6.87
C ARG A 61 -0.27 8.53 7.00
N GLY A 62 0.67 9.12 6.28
CA GLY A 62 2.09 8.81 6.30
C GLY A 62 2.90 9.95 5.73
N PHE A 63 4.20 9.91 5.90
CA PHE A 63 5.18 10.77 5.23
C PHE A 63 6.57 10.16 5.28
N THR A 64 7.41 10.59 4.36
CA THR A 64 8.82 10.19 4.28
C THR A 64 9.73 11.40 4.49
N ILE A 65 10.76 11.23 5.31
CA ILE A 65 11.81 12.21 5.53
C ILE A 65 13.16 11.57 5.17
N GLU A 66 13.98 12.29 4.44
CA GLU A 66 15.38 11.92 4.19
C GLU A 66 16.29 13.03 4.72
N ASP A 67 17.24 12.66 5.55
CA ASP A 67 18.26 13.58 6.07
C ASP A 67 19.56 12.84 6.33
N GLY A 68 20.68 13.41 5.84
CA GLY A 68 22.02 12.90 6.08
C GLY A 68 22.26 11.45 5.63
N GLY A 69 21.50 10.96 4.64
CA GLY A 69 21.57 9.56 4.16
C GLY A 69 20.72 8.58 4.97
N TYR A 70 19.96 9.06 5.94
CA TYR A 70 18.96 8.27 6.66
C TYR A 70 17.57 8.56 6.11
N VAL A 71 16.77 7.50 5.99
CA VAL A 71 15.38 7.59 5.55
C VAL A 71 14.49 7.17 6.71
N LEU A 72 13.50 8.01 7.03
CA LEU A 72 12.45 7.73 7.99
C LEU A 72 11.09 7.74 7.29
N VAL A 73 10.38 6.64 7.39
CA VAL A 73 8.97 6.53 6.99
C VAL A 73 8.10 6.55 8.24
N PHE A 74 7.11 7.44 8.27
CA PHE A 74 6.12 7.51 9.33
C PHE A 74 4.76 7.03 8.83
N VAL A 75 4.04 6.25 9.67
CA VAL A 75 2.66 5.83 9.39
C VAL A 75 1.78 6.08 10.62
N ASN A 76 0.62 6.72 10.39
CA ASN A 76 -0.37 7.01 11.41
C ASN A 76 -1.15 5.74 11.77
N THR A 77 -1.00 5.26 13.01
CA THR A 77 -1.66 4.04 13.49
C THR A 77 -3.12 4.24 13.94
N ALA A 78 -3.65 5.47 13.89
CA ALA A 78 -5.08 5.72 14.08
C ALA A 78 -5.94 5.24 12.90
N ASP A 79 -5.34 5.02 11.73
CA ASP A 79 -6.05 4.52 10.54
C ASP A 79 -6.29 3.01 10.60
N ALA A 80 -7.18 2.51 9.74
CA ALA A 80 -7.43 1.08 9.60
C ALA A 80 -6.16 0.33 9.16
N LYS A 81 -5.97 -0.92 9.58
CA LYS A 81 -4.79 -1.74 9.23
C LYS A 81 -4.52 -1.83 7.73
N THR A 82 -5.57 -1.94 6.91
CA THR A 82 -5.45 -1.96 5.45
C THR A 82 -4.94 -0.64 4.89
N ALA A 83 -5.36 0.48 5.48
CA ALA A 83 -4.88 1.80 5.09
C ALA A 83 -3.45 2.04 5.59
N GLN A 84 -3.10 1.61 6.81
CA GLN A 84 -1.72 1.66 7.31
C GLN A 84 -0.75 0.90 6.38
N LEU A 85 -1.11 -0.32 5.96
CA LEU A 85 -0.31 -1.12 5.05
C LEU A 85 -0.13 -0.43 3.70
N PHE A 86 -1.22 0.11 3.15
CA PHE A 86 -1.16 0.82 1.87
C PHE A 86 -0.29 2.09 1.98
N SER A 87 -0.47 2.88 3.05
CA SER A 87 0.36 4.07 3.30
C SER A 87 1.83 3.72 3.45
N LEU A 88 2.18 2.67 4.20
CA LEU A 88 3.57 2.24 4.35
C LEU A 88 4.21 1.87 3.01
N ALA A 89 3.50 1.10 2.18
CA ALA A 89 3.98 0.73 0.85
C ALA A 89 4.03 1.93 -0.11
N HIS A 90 3.12 2.90 0.04
CA HIS A 90 3.11 4.14 -0.73
C HIS A 90 4.34 5.01 -0.41
N GLU A 91 4.64 5.21 0.89
CA GLU A 91 5.82 5.93 1.34
C GLU A 91 7.12 5.24 0.90
N LEU A 92 7.16 3.89 0.91
CA LEU A 92 8.27 3.14 0.30
C LEU A 92 8.43 3.48 -1.19
N GLY A 93 7.35 3.75 -1.91
CA GLY A 93 7.39 4.22 -3.29
C GLY A 93 8.12 5.57 -3.42
N HIS A 94 7.87 6.52 -2.53
CA HIS A 94 8.61 7.79 -2.48
C HIS A 94 10.09 7.57 -2.21
N VAL A 95 10.44 6.69 -1.28
CA VAL A 95 11.84 6.31 -0.99
C VAL A 95 12.53 5.77 -2.25
N VAL A 96 11.90 4.82 -2.94
CA VAL A 96 12.46 4.18 -4.14
C VAL A 96 12.64 5.18 -5.29
N LEU A 97 11.78 6.17 -5.40
CA LEU A 97 11.93 7.25 -6.38
C LEU A 97 13.00 8.29 -6.01
N GLY A 98 13.53 8.26 -4.77
CA GLY A 98 14.43 9.29 -4.27
C GLY A 98 13.78 10.69 -4.25
N ARG A 99 12.46 10.73 -4.05
CA ARG A 99 11.68 11.97 -4.07
C ARG A 99 11.05 12.20 -2.70
N THR A 100 11.83 12.80 -1.85
CA THR A 100 11.37 13.39 -0.59
C THR A 100 11.22 14.89 -0.81
N GLY A 101 10.01 15.43 -0.76
CA GLY A 101 9.79 16.86 -0.87
C GLY A 101 8.87 17.32 -2.02
N ILE A 102 8.36 18.53 -1.87
CA ILE A 102 7.34 19.18 -2.70
C ILE A 102 7.91 19.48 -4.10
N SER A 103 7.43 18.74 -5.10
CA SER A 103 7.67 18.99 -6.52
C SER A 103 6.48 19.76 -7.14
N ASP A 104 6.68 20.35 -8.32
CA ASP A 104 5.66 21.08 -9.08
C ASP A 104 4.33 20.26 -9.21
N HIS A 105 3.18 20.94 -9.14
CA HIS A 105 1.85 20.31 -9.03
C HIS A 105 1.52 19.25 -10.09
N SER A 106 2.05 19.36 -11.31
CA SER A 106 1.79 18.38 -12.38
C SER A 106 2.65 17.12 -12.22
N GLU A 107 3.92 17.28 -11.88
CA GLU A 107 4.82 16.16 -11.57
C GLU A 107 4.39 15.43 -10.29
N HIS A 108 3.83 16.15 -9.33
CA HIS A 108 3.34 15.56 -8.08
C HIS A 108 2.21 14.55 -8.34
N ALA A 109 1.22 14.88 -9.18
CA ALA A 109 0.12 13.96 -9.49
C ALA A 109 0.58 12.67 -10.18
N ASP A 110 1.62 12.74 -11.02
CA ASP A 110 2.19 11.56 -11.68
C ASP A 110 2.99 10.68 -10.70
N VAL A 111 3.75 11.29 -9.80
CA VAL A 111 4.45 10.61 -8.71
C VAL A 111 3.47 9.89 -7.79
N GLU A 112 2.41 10.58 -7.35
CA GLU A 112 1.38 9.99 -6.50
C GLU A 112 0.68 8.79 -7.16
N ARG A 113 0.33 8.90 -8.44
CA ARG A 113 -0.24 7.78 -9.20
C ARG A 113 0.75 6.62 -9.32
N TRP A 114 2.02 6.92 -9.52
CA TRP A 114 3.08 5.92 -9.59
C TRP A 114 3.23 5.20 -8.24
N CYS A 115 3.31 5.95 -7.12
CA CYS A 115 3.41 5.40 -5.77
C CYS A 115 2.19 4.55 -5.40
N ASN A 116 0.98 4.96 -5.78
CA ASN A 116 -0.23 4.16 -5.56
C ASN A 116 -0.18 2.81 -6.30
N ARG A 117 0.26 2.81 -7.57
CA ARG A 117 0.40 1.57 -8.36
C ARG A 117 1.54 0.69 -7.84
N PHE A 118 2.64 1.30 -7.43
CA PHE A 118 3.75 0.62 -6.78
C PHE A 118 3.30 -0.04 -5.48
N ALA A 119 2.63 0.69 -4.60
CA ALA A 119 2.10 0.16 -3.33
C ALA A 119 1.17 -1.04 -3.55
N ALA A 120 0.23 -0.93 -4.47
CA ALA A 120 -0.66 -2.03 -4.81
C ALA A 120 0.11 -3.25 -5.33
N ALA A 121 1.17 -3.05 -6.13
CA ALA A 121 1.99 -4.13 -6.66
C ALA A 121 2.92 -4.76 -5.59
N VAL A 122 3.45 -3.97 -4.65
CA VAL A 122 4.22 -4.50 -3.51
C VAL A 122 3.36 -5.41 -2.64
N ILE A 123 2.13 -4.99 -2.32
CA ILE A 123 1.23 -5.73 -1.42
C ILE A 123 0.60 -6.93 -2.13
N ALA A 124 0.14 -6.75 -3.38
CA ALA A 124 -0.54 -7.75 -4.19
C ALA A 124 0.18 -7.95 -5.54
N PRO A 125 1.32 -8.67 -5.56
CA PRO A 125 2.08 -8.94 -6.77
C PRO A 125 1.24 -9.73 -7.78
N ALA A 126 1.40 -9.41 -9.07
CA ALA A 126 0.58 -9.96 -10.16
C ALA A 126 0.55 -11.50 -10.13
N GLU A 127 1.70 -12.15 -10.05
CA GLU A 127 1.84 -13.61 -10.00
C GLU A 127 1.06 -14.25 -8.84
N ALA A 128 1.00 -13.58 -7.67
CA ALA A 128 0.23 -14.06 -6.54
C ALA A 128 -1.29 -13.86 -6.74
N VAL A 129 -1.67 -12.73 -7.34
CA VAL A 129 -3.09 -12.45 -7.66
C VAL A 129 -3.58 -13.46 -8.69
N GLU A 130 -2.87 -13.66 -9.80
CA GLU A 130 -3.20 -14.61 -10.86
C GLU A 130 -3.41 -16.02 -10.30
N ARG A 131 -2.49 -16.50 -9.47
CA ARG A 131 -2.57 -17.83 -8.86
C ARG A 131 -3.75 -17.97 -7.90
N LEU A 132 -4.13 -16.91 -7.21
CA LEU A 132 -5.19 -16.92 -6.19
C LEU A 132 -6.55 -16.47 -6.74
N TYR A 133 -6.57 -15.85 -7.92
CA TYR A 133 -7.80 -15.48 -8.60
C TYR A 133 -8.45 -16.78 -9.11
N ALA A 134 -9.59 -17.13 -8.51
CA ALA A 134 -10.41 -18.24 -8.99
C ALA A 134 -11.54 -17.69 -9.86
N ASP A 135 -12.06 -18.52 -10.75
CA ASP A 135 -13.21 -18.23 -11.61
C ASP A 135 -14.47 -18.12 -10.72
N ALA A 136 -14.61 -17.00 -10.03
CA ALA A 136 -15.66 -16.68 -9.08
C ALA A 136 -16.31 -15.36 -9.48
N ASP A 137 -17.46 -15.08 -8.89
CA ASP A 137 -18.05 -13.74 -8.95
C ASP A 137 -17.04 -12.69 -8.51
N LEU A 138 -16.99 -11.54 -9.21
CA LEU A 138 -16.01 -10.48 -8.95
C LEU A 138 -16.06 -10.00 -7.50
N LEU A 139 -17.24 -9.86 -6.92
CA LEU A 139 -17.38 -9.38 -5.54
C LEU A 139 -16.81 -10.39 -4.54
N ASP A 140 -17.03 -11.68 -4.76
CA ASP A 140 -16.45 -12.75 -3.93
C ASP A 140 -14.93 -12.82 -4.09
N ALA A 141 -14.41 -12.67 -5.30
CA ALA A 141 -12.98 -12.59 -5.56
C ALA A 141 -12.35 -11.39 -4.83
N VAL A 142 -12.95 -10.20 -4.93
CA VAL A 142 -12.51 -8.99 -4.23
C VAL A 142 -12.49 -9.19 -2.72
N ASN A 143 -13.57 -9.75 -2.13
CA ASN A 143 -13.65 -9.99 -0.69
C ASN A 143 -12.54 -10.94 -0.21
N ARG A 144 -12.34 -12.06 -0.90
CA ARG A 144 -11.33 -13.07 -0.56
C ARG A 144 -9.91 -12.53 -0.71
N LEU A 145 -9.61 -11.88 -1.85
CA LEU A 145 -8.27 -11.36 -2.14
C LEU A 145 -7.92 -10.16 -1.27
N SER A 146 -8.87 -9.26 -0.98
CA SER A 146 -8.64 -8.14 -0.07
C SER A 146 -8.19 -8.61 1.31
N GLN A 147 -8.83 -9.62 1.86
CA GLN A 147 -8.44 -10.23 3.14
C GLN A 147 -7.06 -10.91 3.04
N ARG A 148 -6.81 -11.65 1.97
CA ARG A 148 -5.56 -12.39 1.76
C ARG A 148 -4.35 -11.46 1.68
N PHE A 149 -4.48 -10.34 0.97
CA PHE A 149 -3.39 -9.39 0.76
C PHE A 149 -3.33 -8.27 1.82
N GLY A 150 -4.40 -8.03 2.57
CA GLY A 150 -4.49 -6.94 3.54
C GLY A 150 -4.76 -5.59 2.88
N LEU A 151 -5.38 -5.58 1.70
CA LEU A 151 -5.86 -4.38 1.02
C LEU A 151 -7.32 -4.09 1.37
N SER A 152 -7.75 -2.83 1.22
CA SER A 152 -9.18 -2.53 1.19
C SER A 152 -9.83 -3.18 -0.04
N ARG A 153 -11.13 -3.46 0.04
CA ARG A 153 -11.89 -4.01 -1.10
C ARG A 153 -11.80 -3.12 -2.34
N GLU A 154 -11.85 -1.81 -2.15
CA GLU A 154 -11.71 -0.84 -3.24
C GLU A 154 -10.29 -0.89 -3.86
N ALA A 155 -9.23 -0.91 -3.04
CA ALA A 155 -7.86 -1.01 -3.53
C ALA A 155 -7.61 -2.34 -4.27
N MET A 156 -8.15 -3.45 -3.76
CA MET A 156 -8.05 -4.75 -4.43
C MET A 156 -8.79 -4.77 -5.77
N LEU A 157 -9.97 -4.15 -5.84
CA LEU A 157 -10.75 -4.05 -7.06
C LEU A 157 -9.99 -3.27 -8.15
N TRP A 158 -9.39 -2.12 -7.81
CA TRP A 158 -8.57 -1.35 -8.74
C TRP A 158 -7.29 -2.11 -9.14
N ARG A 159 -6.75 -2.94 -8.26
CA ARG A 159 -5.64 -3.83 -8.61
C ARG A 159 -6.05 -4.88 -9.64
N LEU A 160 -7.25 -5.44 -9.52
CA LEU A 160 -7.79 -6.38 -10.52
C LEU A 160 -8.03 -5.72 -11.89
N VAL A 161 -8.47 -4.45 -11.90
CA VAL A 161 -8.55 -3.65 -13.14
C VAL A 161 -7.18 -3.45 -13.77
N GLU A 162 -6.16 -3.13 -12.96
CA GLU A 162 -4.79 -2.93 -13.44
C GLU A 162 -4.19 -4.21 -14.04
N LEU A 163 -4.61 -5.36 -13.55
CA LEU A 163 -4.16 -6.68 -14.02
C LEU A 163 -5.08 -7.29 -15.09
N ASP A 164 -6.02 -6.52 -15.64
CA ASP A 164 -6.96 -6.93 -16.69
C ASP A 164 -7.90 -8.10 -16.32
N PHE A 165 -8.14 -8.34 -15.02
CA PHE A 165 -9.12 -9.32 -14.56
C PHE A 165 -10.56 -8.81 -14.63
N THR A 166 -10.76 -7.51 -14.67
CA THR A 166 -12.07 -6.87 -14.80
C THR A 166 -11.95 -5.52 -15.50
N SER A 167 -13.05 -5.03 -16.06
CA SER A 167 -13.09 -3.70 -16.69
C SER A 167 -13.27 -2.57 -15.68
N ARG A 168 -12.92 -1.34 -16.08
CA ARG A 168 -13.20 -0.14 -15.27
C ARG A 168 -14.69 0.07 -15.00
N GLU A 169 -15.53 -0.24 -15.97
CA GLU A 169 -16.98 -0.09 -15.87
C GLU A 169 -17.56 -1.06 -14.84
N GLU A 170 -17.18 -2.32 -14.92
CA GLU A 170 -17.58 -3.35 -13.96
C GLU A 170 -17.09 -3.04 -12.55
N ALA A 171 -15.84 -2.61 -12.41
CA ALA A 171 -15.29 -2.17 -11.13
C ALA A 171 -16.06 -0.97 -10.54
N ALA A 172 -16.43 0.01 -11.35
CA ALA A 172 -17.22 1.16 -10.89
C ALA A 172 -18.61 0.73 -10.35
N ASN A 173 -19.26 -0.25 -10.98
CA ASN A 173 -20.51 -0.82 -10.50
C ASN A 173 -20.34 -1.51 -9.14
N VAL A 174 -19.27 -2.30 -8.96
CA VAL A 174 -18.97 -2.97 -7.69
C VAL A 174 -18.63 -1.97 -6.60
N VAL A 175 -17.89 -0.88 -6.88
CA VAL A 175 -17.66 0.21 -5.90
C VAL A 175 -18.97 0.79 -5.40
N GLY A 176 -19.95 0.98 -6.28
CA GLY A 176 -21.30 1.45 -5.90
C GLY A 176 -21.96 0.51 -4.89
N ILE A 177 -21.88 -0.79 -5.10
CA ILE A 177 -22.41 -1.82 -4.19
C ILE A 177 -21.68 -1.79 -2.84
N LEU A 178 -20.34 -1.70 -2.85
CA LEU A 178 -19.52 -1.68 -1.64
C LEU A 178 -19.82 -0.47 -0.74
N LYS A 179 -20.12 0.70 -1.33
CA LYS A 179 -20.48 1.95 -0.60
C LYS A 179 -21.92 1.97 -0.12
N GLY A 180 -22.83 1.27 -0.81
CA GLY A 180 -24.24 1.16 -0.42
C GLY A 180 -24.53 0.14 0.68
N SER A 181 -23.54 -0.69 1.03
CA SER A 181 -23.65 -1.76 2.04
C SER A 181 -22.96 -1.42 3.38
N SER A 182 -22.60 -0.13 3.59
CA SER A 182 -21.88 0.36 4.80
C SER A 182 -22.81 1.10 5.73
#